data_c1a51da2ec729b8de38233c18be7b893
#
_entry.id   c1a51da2ec729b8de38233c18be7b893
#
_cell.length_a   1.000
_cell.length_b   1.000
_cell.length_c   1.000
_cell.angle_alpha   90.00
_cell.angle_beta   90.00
_cell.angle_gamma   90.00
#
_symmetry.space_group_name_H-M   'P 1'
#
loop_
_entity.id
_entity.type
_entity.pdbx_description
1 polymer ?
#
loop_
_entity_poly.entity_id
_entity_poly.type
_entity_poly.pdbx_seq_one_letter_code
_entity_poly.pdbx_strand_id
1 'polypeptide(L)'
;MSHTAHLQDMSNGSTGKKGGELISLIHSFSLSHGDPFVGAFAERLLSHVTRPFYDMLRQWVYDGELSDPYLEFFVCEQKQLPEKDEDGNEKGGATSVWEDKYKLNPPMVPTIVTEDFANKVFLIGKTLNFIRHGCGDAAWVESYSKSASRELRYGDTASLERSIGLAYKTTMARLIELMETRFQLFEHLRAMKSYILLGAGDFIAVLMESLSSALDRPAITQYRHTLTAQLEHAVRNSNAQYDLPDVLRRLDARMLELTHGDIGWDVFTLEYRIDAPVDVIVTPFAGKQYLKVFNFLWRVKRIEFALGSTWRRCMTGARGVLGAVSEKVGADWKKARAVVAEMIHFVNQLQYYILFEVVEASWTELQRKMRREGCTLDDLIQAHSKYLEDITRKGLLGSTVVDFPAQLHELLKLMLHYRDAVDGLYSFSVAEFSRRQDKAAAIEARTKAGKWGVSERQLDTGSPFAAAPASKLVGGSANDDDILAGLRVRLGSLSEDFRRRVNVLLGDLYYQPDPDLRWLAMVMNFNDVYEPVRRRRGGSRKDKEKEKEKEKERGKEAEVKDGGEGGREAGEKAKT
;
A
#
# COMPACT_ATOMS: atom_id res chain seq x y z
N MET A 1 -45.32 -44.06 27.67
CA MET A 1 -44.71 -44.49 26.38
C MET A 1 -43.72 -43.47 25.77
N SER A 2 -43.60 -42.22 26.26
CA SER A 2 -42.63 -41.23 25.75
C SER A 2 -41.23 -41.33 26.36
N HIS A 3 -41.07 -42.00 27.50
CA HIS A 3 -39.75 -42.15 28.16
C HIS A 3 -38.82 -43.18 27.51
N THR A 4 -39.39 -44.19 26.83
CA THR A 4 -38.61 -45.23 26.14
C THR A 4 -38.11 -44.78 24.77
N ALA A 5 -38.78 -43.82 24.12
CA ALA A 5 -38.37 -43.29 22.84
C ALA A 5 -37.08 -42.41 22.95
N HIS A 6 -36.95 -41.64 24.05
CA HIS A 6 -35.73 -40.82 24.27
C HIS A 6 -34.50 -41.66 24.65
N LEU A 7 -34.69 -42.82 25.29
CA LEU A 7 -33.57 -43.74 25.58
C LEU A 7 -33.18 -44.59 24.36
N GLN A 8 -34.10 -44.79 23.42
CA GLN A 8 -33.81 -45.47 22.15
C GLN A 8 -33.09 -44.59 21.13
N ASP A 9 -33.29 -43.29 21.16
CA ASP A 9 -32.47 -42.35 20.36
C ASP A 9 -31.01 -42.30 20.81
N MET A 10 -30.72 -42.67 22.06
CA MET A 10 -29.34 -42.80 22.57
C MET A 10 -28.64 -44.09 22.08
N SER A 11 -29.36 -45.06 21.52
CA SER A 11 -28.78 -46.33 21.06
C SER A 11 -28.53 -46.42 19.54
N ASN A 12 -29.06 -45.50 18.75
CA ASN A 12 -29.03 -45.56 17.28
C ASN A 12 -28.08 -44.56 16.58
N GLY A 13 -27.19 -43.88 17.28
CA GLY A 13 -26.21 -42.99 16.67
C GLY A 13 -24.85 -43.14 17.31
N SER A 14 -23.97 -43.85 16.71
CA SER A 14 -22.67 -44.37 17.03
C SER A 14 -21.56 -43.40 17.52
N THR A 15 -21.85 -42.42 18.32
CA THR A 15 -20.86 -41.75 19.17
C THR A 15 -21.53 -41.26 20.44
N GLY A 16 -21.24 -41.92 21.57
CA GLY A 16 -21.73 -41.51 22.88
C GLY A 16 -21.41 -40.04 23.12
N LYS A 17 -22.37 -39.22 23.56
CA LYS A 17 -22.14 -37.83 23.93
C LYS A 17 -21.11 -37.75 25.04
N LYS A 18 -20.11 -36.89 24.90
CA LYS A 18 -18.99 -36.74 25.82
C LYS A 18 -18.76 -35.27 26.18
N GLY A 19 -17.99 -35.05 27.24
CA GLY A 19 -17.56 -33.71 27.63
C GLY A 19 -18.69 -32.68 27.78
N GLY A 20 -18.56 -31.55 27.13
CA GLY A 20 -19.53 -30.44 27.20
C GLY A 20 -20.92 -30.80 26.68
N GLU A 21 -21.05 -31.70 25.67
CA GLU A 21 -22.35 -32.17 25.18
C GLU A 21 -23.08 -33.01 26.23
N LEU A 22 -22.34 -33.86 26.96
CA LEU A 22 -22.91 -34.68 28.04
C LEU A 22 -23.39 -33.79 29.18
N ILE A 23 -22.59 -32.81 29.58
CA ILE A 23 -22.95 -31.83 30.62
C ILE A 23 -24.23 -31.08 30.21
N SER A 24 -24.31 -30.62 28.97
CA SER A 24 -25.50 -29.95 28.43
C SER A 24 -26.75 -30.81 28.44
N LEU A 25 -26.59 -32.08 28.08
CA LEU A 25 -27.71 -33.05 28.10
C LEU A 25 -28.23 -33.23 29.52
N ILE A 26 -27.37 -33.52 30.50
CA ILE A 26 -27.77 -33.72 31.91
C ILE A 26 -28.41 -32.43 32.48
N HIS A 27 -27.84 -31.27 32.15
CA HIS A 27 -28.41 -29.98 32.58
C HIS A 27 -29.79 -29.73 31.96
N SER A 28 -30.02 -30.09 30.72
CA SER A 28 -31.34 -29.97 30.10
C SER A 28 -32.38 -30.86 30.78
N PHE A 29 -32.01 -32.08 31.21
CA PHE A 29 -32.87 -32.93 32.02
C PHE A 29 -33.20 -32.34 33.36
N SER A 30 -32.24 -31.73 34.07
CA SER A 30 -32.46 -31.05 35.32
C SER A 30 -33.49 -29.93 35.22
N LEU A 31 -33.47 -29.17 34.12
CA LEU A 31 -34.42 -28.07 33.88
C LEU A 31 -35.79 -28.52 33.36
N SER A 32 -35.85 -29.59 32.58
CA SER A 32 -37.09 -30.04 31.93
C SER A 32 -37.98 -30.92 32.85
N HIS A 33 -37.43 -31.50 33.89
CA HIS A 33 -38.18 -32.38 34.82
C HIS A 33 -38.83 -31.60 35.94
N GLY A 34 -40.12 -31.74 36.10
CA GLY A 34 -40.91 -31.14 37.19
C GLY A 34 -40.80 -31.83 38.56
N ASP A 35 -40.14 -33.01 38.62
CA ASP A 35 -39.97 -33.76 39.89
C ASP A 35 -38.71 -33.27 40.65
N PRO A 36 -38.85 -32.76 41.88
CA PRO A 36 -37.73 -32.29 42.70
C PRO A 36 -36.69 -33.38 42.99
N PHE A 37 -37.08 -34.64 43.08
CA PHE A 37 -36.14 -35.73 43.29
C PHE A 37 -35.23 -35.96 42.09
N VAL A 38 -35.81 -35.94 40.87
CA VAL A 38 -35.03 -36.06 39.62
C VAL A 38 -34.12 -34.88 39.44
N GLY A 39 -34.56 -33.64 39.75
CA GLY A 39 -33.74 -32.44 39.76
C GLY A 39 -32.54 -32.58 40.68
N ALA A 40 -32.76 -32.95 41.96
CA ALA A 40 -31.68 -33.13 42.96
C ALA A 40 -30.69 -34.24 42.56
N PHE A 41 -31.17 -35.31 41.93
CA PHE A 41 -30.34 -36.39 41.39
C PHE A 41 -29.47 -35.88 40.22
N ALA A 42 -30.06 -35.16 39.26
CA ALA A 42 -29.34 -34.60 38.15
C ALA A 42 -28.27 -33.56 38.60
N GLU A 43 -28.55 -32.73 39.62
CA GLU A 43 -27.57 -31.81 40.18
C GLU A 43 -26.40 -32.54 40.85
N ARG A 44 -26.67 -33.64 41.58
CA ARG A 44 -25.59 -34.47 42.13
C ARG A 44 -24.76 -35.11 41.03
N LEU A 45 -25.39 -35.60 39.97
CA LEU A 45 -24.71 -36.18 38.82
C LEU A 45 -23.83 -35.11 38.14
N LEU A 46 -24.37 -33.90 37.93
CA LEU A 46 -23.65 -32.78 37.36
C LEU A 46 -22.40 -32.40 38.22
N SER A 47 -22.52 -32.37 39.53
CA SER A 47 -21.41 -32.04 40.42
C SER A 47 -20.22 -33.00 40.30
N HIS A 48 -20.48 -34.28 39.92
CA HIS A 48 -19.44 -35.28 39.66
C HIS A 48 -18.94 -35.28 38.24
N VAL A 49 -19.84 -35.21 37.26
CA VAL A 49 -19.50 -35.25 35.80
C VAL A 49 -18.78 -33.99 35.34
N THR A 50 -19.07 -32.85 35.96
CA THR A 50 -18.41 -31.57 35.60
C THR A 50 -17.02 -31.42 36.20
N ARG A 51 -16.60 -32.24 37.16
CA ARG A 51 -15.31 -32.11 37.85
C ARG A 51 -14.12 -32.16 36.90
N PRO A 52 -13.97 -33.11 35.98
CA PRO A 52 -12.89 -33.11 34.98
C PRO A 52 -12.89 -31.87 34.10
N PHE A 53 -14.08 -31.41 33.70
CA PHE A 53 -14.22 -30.18 32.92
C PHE A 53 -13.70 -28.94 33.67
N TYR A 54 -14.01 -28.78 34.96
CA TYR A 54 -13.51 -27.68 35.77
C TYR A 54 -12.02 -27.80 36.08
N ASP A 55 -11.46 -28.99 36.17
CA ASP A 55 -10.02 -29.23 36.30
C ASP A 55 -9.28 -28.79 35.05
N MET A 56 -9.75 -29.16 33.87
CA MET A 56 -9.22 -28.70 32.56
C MET A 56 -9.37 -27.19 32.40
N LEU A 57 -10.53 -26.62 32.78
CA LEU A 57 -10.78 -25.19 32.78
C LEU A 57 -9.76 -24.44 33.67
N ARG A 58 -9.47 -24.96 34.85
CA ARG A 58 -8.48 -24.38 35.78
C ARG A 58 -7.09 -24.40 35.17
N GLN A 59 -6.64 -25.52 34.61
CA GLN A 59 -5.34 -25.61 33.99
C GLN A 59 -5.24 -24.64 32.80
N TRP A 60 -6.27 -24.57 31.97
CA TRP A 60 -6.29 -23.67 30.82
C TRP A 60 -6.23 -22.19 31.22
N VAL A 61 -6.98 -21.78 32.26
CA VAL A 61 -7.09 -20.38 32.69
C VAL A 61 -5.86 -19.90 33.47
N TYR A 62 -5.19 -20.79 34.22
CA TYR A 62 -4.08 -20.36 35.08
C TYR A 62 -2.71 -20.79 34.56
N ASP A 63 -2.62 -21.90 33.84
CA ASP A 63 -1.37 -22.42 33.34
C ASP A 63 -1.23 -22.25 31.80
N GLY A 64 -2.32 -22.05 31.08
CA GLY A 64 -2.33 -22.01 29.62
C GLY A 64 -2.02 -23.36 28.98
N GLU A 65 -2.11 -24.45 29.74
CA GLU A 65 -1.86 -25.81 29.25
C GLU A 65 -3.17 -26.56 29.09
N LEU A 66 -3.26 -27.34 28.02
CA LEU A 66 -4.42 -28.18 27.74
C LEU A 66 -4.01 -29.64 27.84
N SER A 67 -4.55 -30.37 28.84
CA SER A 67 -4.41 -31.82 28.98
C SER A 67 -5.76 -32.48 28.73
N ASP A 68 -6.11 -32.66 27.46
CA ASP A 68 -7.38 -33.28 27.04
C ASP A 68 -7.14 -34.42 26.05
N PRO A 69 -6.80 -35.63 26.52
CA PRO A 69 -6.52 -36.77 25.66
C PRO A 69 -7.78 -37.30 24.94
N TYR A 70 -9.00 -37.00 25.45
CA TYR A 70 -10.25 -37.56 24.97
C TYR A 70 -11.08 -36.55 24.14
N LEU A 71 -10.60 -35.32 23.95
CA LEU A 71 -11.28 -34.24 23.24
C LEU A 71 -12.68 -33.95 23.84
N GLU A 72 -12.71 -33.72 25.16
CA GLU A 72 -13.91 -33.44 25.95
C GLU A 72 -14.10 -31.97 26.30
N PHE A 73 -13.01 -31.18 26.14
CA PHE A 73 -13.02 -29.74 26.38
C PHE A 73 -13.43 -28.97 25.13
N PHE A 74 -13.92 -27.75 25.29
CA PHE A 74 -14.35 -26.90 24.19
C PHE A 74 -13.19 -26.19 23.47
N VAL A 75 -11.96 -26.31 23.94
CA VAL A 75 -10.75 -25.86 23.25
C VAL A 75 -10.01 -27.07 22.70
N CYS A 76 -9.66 -27.04 21.44
CA CYS A 76 -8.90 -28.11 20.77
C CYS A 76 -7.54 -27.60 20.30
N GLU A 77 -6.50 -28.40 20.54
CA GLU A 77 -5.16 -28.13 20.01
C GLU A 77 -4.99 -28.76 18.64
N GLN A 78 -4.53 -27.98 17.66
CA GLN A 78 -4.13 -28.49 16.35
C GLN A 78 -2.66 -28.89 16.35
N LYS A 79 -2.39 -30.17 16.10
CA LYS A 79 -1.03 -30.72 16.09
C LYS A 79 -0.22 -30.34 14.84
N GLN A 80 -0.88 -30.00 13.76
CA GLN A 80 -0.24 -29.53 12.52
C GLN A 80 -0.66 -28.10 12.28
N LEU A 81 0.32 -27.19 12.37
CA LEU A 81 0.12 -25.78 12.08
C LEU A 81 0.27 -25.55 10.57
N PRO A 82 -0.67 -24.88 9.91
CA PRO A 82 -0.52 -24.54 8.51
C PRO A 82 0.59 -23.51 8.33
N GLU A 83 1.49 -23.76 7.38
CA GLU A 83 2.57 -22.84 7.02
C GLU A 83 2.07 -21.66 6.16
N LYS A 84 0.90 -21.81 5.55
CA LYS A 84 0.29 -20.80 4.68
C LYS A 84 -1.13 -20.49 5.13
N ASP A 85 -1.55 -19.24 4.92
CA ASP A 85 -2.93 -18.82 5.12
C ASP A 85 -3.85 -19.32 3.98
N GLU A 86 -5.16 -19.08 4.11
CA GLU A 86 -6.16 -19.48 3.11
C GLU A 86 -5.90 -18.85 1.73
N ASP A 87 -5.23 -17.69 1.69
CA ASP A 87 -4.81 -16.99 0.47
C ASP A 87 -3.46 -17.47 -0.08
N GLY A 88 -2.82 -18.48 0.54
CA GLY A 88 -1.56 -19.07 0.10
C GLY A 88 -0.30 -18.28 0.46
N ASN A 89 -0.39 -17.27 1.33
CA ASN A 89 0.74 -16.52 1.83
C ASN A 89 1.44 -17.25 2.98
N GLU A 90 2.76 -17.07 3.11
CA GLU A 90 3.53 -17.62 4.23
C GLU A 90 3.13 -16.95 5.55
N LYS A 91 2.85 -17.76 6.57
CA LYS A 91 2.58 -17.29 7.94
C LYS A 91 3.89 -17.19 8.71
N GLY A 92 4.04 -16.15 9.52
CA GLY A 92 5.11 -16.07 10.52
C GLY A 92 4.92 -17.13 11.61
N GLY A 93 6.02 -17.64 12.19
CA GLY A 93 5.95 -18.69 13.22
C GLY A 93 5.10 -18.30 14.42
N ALA A 94 5.17 -17.04 14.88
CA ALA A 94 4.36 -16.56 15.99
C ALA A 94 2.88 -16.35 15.59
N THR A 95 2.61 -15.95 14.36
CA THR A 95 1.25 -15.83 13.81
C THR A 95 0.55 -17.19 13.77
N SER A 96 1.24 -18.23 13.30
CA SER A 96 0.69 -19.59 13.26
C SER A 96 0.41 -20.12 14.68
N VAL A 97 1.29 -19.84 15.64
CA VAL A 97 1.07 -20.20 17.06
C VAL A 97 -0.14 -19.46 17.64
N TRP A 98 -0.35 -18.18 17.25
CA TRP A 98 -1.47 -17.40 17.75
C TRP A 98 -2.80 -17.82 17.09
N GLU A 99 -2.87 -17.91 15.78
CA GLU A 99 -4.12 -18.12 15.06
C GLU A 99 -4.57 -19.58 15.01
N ASP A 100 -3.63 -20.50 14.77
CA ASP A 100 -3.98 -21.86 14.35
C ASP A 100 -3.80 -22.91 15.43
N LYS A 101 -2.94 -22.66 16.44
CA LYS A 101 -2.62 -23.68 17.45
C LYS A 101 -3.82 -24.16 18.25
N TYR A 102 -4.71 -23.24 18.62
CA TYR A 102 -5.91 -23.57 19.39
C TYR A 102 -7.15 -23.06 18.68
N LYS A 103 -8.19 -23.91 18.66
CA LYS A 103 -9.50 -23.56 18.11
C LYS A 103 -10.61 -23.83 19.12
N LEU A 104 -11.64 -22.97 19.12
CA LEU A 104 -12.85 -23.17 19.88
C LEU A 104 -13.74 -24.20 19.15
N ASN A 105 -14.25 -25.17 19.90
CA ASN A 105 -15.22 -26.15 19.40
C ASN A 105 -16.61 -25.82 19.99
N PRO A 106 -17.48 -25.11 19.25
CA PRO A 106 -18.76 -24.64 19.78
C PRO A 106 -19.70 -25.76 20.28
N PRO A 107 -19.80 -26.92 19.65
CA PRO A 107 -20.61 -28.06 20.15
C PRO A 107 -20.22 -28.52 21.55
N MET A 108 -18.94 -28.38 21.93
CA MET A 108 -18.46 -28.81 23.24
C MET A 108 -18.62 -27.75 24.34
N VAL A 109 -19.14 -26.57 24.03
CA VAL A 109 -19.44 -25.53 25.04
C VAL A 109 -20.69 -25.97 25.81
N PRO A 110 -20.58 -26.20 27.15
CA PRO A 110 -21.76 -26.59 27.95
C PRO A 110 -22.78 -25.45 27.99
N THR A 111 -24.06 -25.79 27.96
CA THR A 111 -25.17 -24.83 28.07
C THR A 111 -25.24 -24.08 29.40
N ILE A 112 -24.48 -24.52 30.40
CA ILE A 112 -24.29 -23.83 31.68
C ILE A 112 -23.45 -22.58 31.54
N VAL A 113 -22.63 -22.49 30.48
CA VAL A 113 -21.65 -21.44 30.18
C VAL A 113 -22.17 -20.60 29.03
N THR A 114 -22.12 -19.27 29.17
CA THR A 114 -22.46 -18.37 28.07
C THR A 114 -21.37 -18.38 27.00
N GLU A 115 -21.72 -18.07 25.77
CA GLU A 115 -20.76 -17.98 24.66
C GLU A 115 -19.67 -16.92 24.91
N ASP A 116 -20.04 -15.78 25.48
CA ASP A 116 -19.08 -14.72 25.89
C ASP A 116 -18.08 -15.21 26.93
N PHE A 117 -18.53 -16.03 27.87
CA PHE A 117 -17.65 -16.63 28.87
C PHE A 117 -16.69 -17.63 28.23
N ALA A 118 -17.17 -18.50 27.33
CA ALA A 118 -16.33 -19.46 26.63
C ALA A 118 -15.26 -18.76 25.78
N ASN A 119 -15.61 -17.66 25.10
CA ASN A 119 -14.68 -16.83 24.36
C ASN A 119 -13.61 -16.17 25.27
N LYS A 120 -13.99 -15.64 26.41
CA LYS A 120 -13.03 -15.10 27.40
C LYS A 120 -12.06 -16.17 27.89
N VAL A 121 -12.56 -17.35 28.25
CA VAL A 121 -11.73 -18.48 28.69
C VAL A 121 -10.78 -18.92 27.58
N PHE A 122 -11.26 -19.03 26.35
CA PHE A 122 -10.44 -19.36 25.20
C PHE A 122 -9.28 -18.35 25.04
N LEU A 123 -9.58 -17.06 25.07
CA LEU A 123 -8.59 -15.99 24.93
C LEU A 123 -7.56 -15.97 26.08
N ILE A 124 -7.96 -16.25 27.33
CA ILE A 124 -7.02 -16.31 28.47
C ILE A 124 -5.95 -17.37 28.21
N GLY A 125 -6.34 -18.62 27.94
CA GLY A 125 -5.38 -19.69 27.76
C GLY A 125 -4.52 -19.53 26.52
N LYS A 126 -5.11 -19.04 25.40
CA LYS A 126 -4.39 -18.66 24.19
C LYS A 126 -3.33 -17.60 24.50
N THR A 127 -3.68 -16.59 25.28
CA THR A 127 -2.77 -15.51 25.70
C THR A 127 -1.65 -16.02 26.59
N LEU A 128 -1.96 -16.83 27.61
CA LEU A 128 -0.94 -17.43 28.49
C LEU A 128 0.05 -18.30 27.73
N ASN A 129 -0.45 -19.11 26.80
CA ASN A 129 0.39 -19.93 25.93
C ASN A 129 1.31 -19.06 25.05
N PHE A 130 0.78 -17.96 24.51
CA PHE A 130 1.57 -17.02 23.72
C PHE A 130 2.60 -16.26 24.56
N ILE A 131 2.27 -15.85 25.79
CA ILE A 131 3.23 -15.22 26.71
C ILE A 131 4.36 -16.21 27.04
N ARG A 132 4.03 -17.49 27.29
CA ARG A 132 5.02 -18.53 27.63
C ARG A 132 5.96 -18.85 26.46
N HIS A 133 5.40 -19.14 25.29
CA HIS A 133 6.15 -19.66 24.14
C HIS A 133 6.50 -18.58 23.11
N GLY A 134 5.61 -17.64 22.83
CA GLY A 134 5.82 -16.57 21.85
C GLY A 134 6.68 -15.44 22.40
N CYS A 135 6.37 -14.99 23.62
CA CYS A 135 7.10 -13.88 24.28
C CYS A 135 8.27 -14.37 25.14
N GLY A 136 8.36 -15.68 25.47
CA GLY A 136 9.43 -16.25 26.29
C GLY A 136 9.39 -15.79 27.73
N ASP A 137 8.22 -15.48 28.31
CA ASP A 137 8.03 -15.06 29.71
C ASP A 137 7.37 -16.16 30.55
N ALA A 138 7.95 -17.36 30.51
CA ALA A 138 7.47 -18.52 31.25
C ALA A 138 7.50 -18.29 32.77
N ALA A 139 8.49 -17.55 33.30
CA ALA A 139 8.62 -17.25 34.71
C ALA A 139 7.43 -16.47 35.27
N TRP A 140 6.91 -15.51 34.51
CA TRP A 140 5.70 -14.77 34.90
C TRP A 140 4.47 -15.67 34.93
N VAL A 141 4.29 -16.55 33.93
CA VAL A 141 3.16 -17.49 33.88
C VAL A 141 3.17 -18.43 35.05
N GLU A 142 4.34 -18.99 35.45
CA GLU A 142 4.47 -19.83 36.63
C GLU A 142 4.17 -19.08 37.93
N SER A 143 4.63 -17.86 38.07
CA SER A 143 4.34 -16.98 39.21
C SER A 143 2.85 -16.64 39.29
N TYR A 144 2.24 -16.34 38.14
CA TYR A 144 0.81 -16.08 38.04
C TYR A 144 -0.01 -17.32 38.42
N SER A 145 0.33 -18.50 37.91
CA SER A 145 -0.34 -19.75 38.27
C SER A 145 -0.31 -20.01 39.76
N LYS A 146 0.85 -19.87 40.39
CA LYS A 146 1.00 -20.06 41.85
C LYS A 146 0.19 -19.07 42.69
N SER A 147 0.08 -17.82 42.23
CA SER A 147 -0.58 -16.74 43.00
C SER A 147 -2.09 -16.66 42.78
N ALA A 148 -2.56 -16.93 41.53
CA ALA A 148 -3.94 -16.71 41.12
C ALA A 148 -4.79 -18.00 41.09
N SER A 149 -4.15 -19.19 41.06
CA SER A 149 -4.88 -20.47 40.92
C SER A 149 -5.86 -20.68 42.07
N ARG A 150 -7.13 -20.80 41.71
CA ARG A 150 -8.24 -21.09 42.64
C ARG A 150 -8.95 -22.35 42.18
N GLU A 151 -9.54 -23.06 43.13
CA GLU A 151 -10.39 -24.21 42.81
C GLU A 151 -11.72 -23.72 42.22
N LEU A 152 -12.05 -24.22 41.03
CA LEU A 152 -13.28 -23.89 40.33
C LEU A 152 -14.27 -25.05 40.54
N ARG A 153 -15.49 -24.73 40.94
CA ARG A 153 -16.51 -25.75 41.27
C ARG A 153 -17.85 -25.41 40.63
N TYR A 154 -18.61 -26.45 40.32
CA TYR A 154 -19.98 -26.32 39.84
C TYR A 154 -20.87 -25.71 40.96
N GLY A 155 -21.76 -24.79 40.57
CA GLY A 155 -22.75 -24.17 41.44
C GLY A 155 -22.41 -22.73 41.91
N ASP A 156 -21.15 -22.27 41.82
CA ASP A 156 -20.75 -20.90 42.19
C ASP A 156 -20.43 -20.07 40.91
N THR A 157 -21.45 -19.79 40.13
CA THR A 157 -21.32 -19.05 38.86
C THR A 157 -20.80 -17.64 39.07
N ALA A 158 -21.22 -16.93 40.12
CA ALA A 158 -20.80 -15.55 40.37
C ALA A 158 -19.31 -15.42 40.76
N SER A 159 -18.78 -16.40 41.52
CA SER A 159 -17.35 -16.47 41.86
C SER A 159 -16.53 -16.84 40.64
N LEU A 160 -17.03 -17.78 39.81
CA LEU A 160 -16.42 -18.22 38.58
C LEU A 160 -16.28 -17.06 37.58
N GLU A 161 -17.35 -16.31 37.30
CA GLU A 161 -17.33 -15.16 36.42
C GLU A 161 -16.37 -14.07 36.87
N ARG A 162 -16.34 -13.78 38.19
CA ARG A 162 -15.39 -12.82 38.74
C ARG A 162 -13.94 -13.27 38.58
N SER A 163 -13.67 -14.55 38.86
CA SER A 163 -12.32 -15.11 38.73
C SER A 163 -11.83 -15.09 37.27
N ILE A 164 -12.68 -15.49 36.34
CA ILE A 164 -12.38 -15.44 34.90
C ILE A 164 -12.24 -14.00 34.40
N GLY A 165 -13.10 -13.07 34.86
CA GLY A 165 -12.99 -11.65 34.53
C GLY A 165 -11.69 -11.02 35.03
N LEU A 166 -11.23 -11.40 36.20
CA LEU A 166 -9.94 -10.95 36.75
C LEU A 166 -8.77 -11.57 35.97
N ALA A 167 -8.81 -12.88 35.72
CA ALA A 167 -7.80 -13.58 34.94
C ALA A 167 -7.65 -12.97 33.54
N TYR A 168 -8.77 -12.71 32.86
CA TYR A 168 -8.81 -12.07 31.57
C TYR A 168 -8.12 -10.70 31.57
N LYS A 169 -8.49 -9.82 32.51
CA LYS A 169 -7.88 -8.49 32.60
C LYS A 169 -6.38 -8.56 32.88
N THR A 170 -5.95 -9.44 33.79
CA THR A 170 -4.54 -9.57 34.20
C THR A 170 -3.69 -10.11 33.05
N THR A 171 -4.16 -11.15 32.37
CA THR A 171 -3.41 -11.77 31.25
C THR A 171 -3.33 -10.86 30.03
N MET A 172 -4.42 -10.18 29.68
CA MET A 172 -4.42 -9.22 28.57
C MET A 172 -3.53 -8.02 28.87
N ALA A 173 -3.63 -7.45 30.08
CA ALA A 173 -2.77 -6.32 30.48
C ALA A 173 -1.28 -6.71 30.41
N ARG A 174 -0.91 -7.91 30.86
CA ARG A 174 0.48 -8.38 30.78
C ARG A 174 0.98 -8.54 29.36
N LEU A 175 0.15 -9.12 28.46
CA LEU A 175 0.53 -9.26 27.06
C LEU A 175 0.77 -7.90 26.40
N ILE A 176 -0.14 -6.95 26.58
CA ILE A 176 0.01 -5.60 26.04
C ILE A 176 1.25 -4.90 26.62
N GLU A 177 1.48 -5.01 27.94
CA GLU A 177 2.67 -4.48 28.58
C GLU A 177 3.96 -5.05 27.97
N LEU A 178 4.03 -6.36 27.72
CA LEU A 178 5.17 -6.99 27.06
C LEU A 178 5.37 -6.48 25.63
N MET A 179 4.28 -6.36 24.86
CA MET A 179 4.33 -5.83 23.50
C MET A 179 4.82 -4.38 23.46
N GLU A 180 4.43 -3.56 24.44
CA GLU A 180 4.83 -2.16 24.53
C GLU A 180 6.27 -1.98 25.05
N THR A 181 6.61 -2.63 26.17
CA THR A 181 7.87 -2.38 26.87
C THR A 181 9.03 -3.22 26.36
N ARG A 182 8.83 -4.53 26.21
CA ARG A 182 9.90 -5.46 25.81
C ARG A 182 10.09 -5.50 24.30
N PHE A 183 9.00 -5.55 23.55
CA PHE A 183 9.03 -5.69 22.09
C PHE A 183 8.84 -4.38 21.33
N GLN A 184 8.61 -3.28 22.03
CA GLN A 184 8.54 -1.92 21.47
C GLN A 184 7.65 -1.82 20.20
N LEU A 185 6.52 -2.52 20.22
CA LEU A 185 5.57 -2.60 19.09
C LEU A 185 5.26 -1.22 18.49
N PHE A 186 4.97 -0.23 19.36
CA PHE A 186 4.59 1.10 18.91
C PHE A 186 5.72 1.82 18.18
N GLU A 187 6.97 1.62 18.64
CA GLU A 187 8.14 2.19 17.97
C GLU A 187 8.38 1.55 16.61
N HIS A 188 8.16 0.22 16.47
CA HIS A 188 8.24 -0.44 15.18
C HIS A 188 7.16 0.01 14.20
N LEU A 189 5.91 0.15 14.64
CA LEU A 189 4.83 0.69 13.80
C LEU A 189 5.08 2.14 13.41
N ARG A 190 5.62 2.96 14.34
CA ARG A 190 6.03 4.33 14.08
C ARG A 190 7.17 4.39 13.06
N ALA A 191 8.16 3.52 13.18
CA ALA A 191 9.26 3.42 12.23
C ALA A 191 8.78 3.03 10.84
N MET A 192 7.85 2.09 10.72
CA MET A 192 7.23 1.75 9.43
C MET A 192 6.50 2.94 8.81
N LYS A 193 5.75 3.70 9.61
CA LYS A 193 5.13 4.95 9.14
C LYS A 193 6.19 5.96 8.67
N SER A 194 7.25 6.17 9.45
CA SER A 194 8.28 7.18 9.17
C SER A 194 9.12 6.83 7.95
N TYR A 195 9.55 5.58 7.81
CA TYR A 195 10.50 5.15 6.78
C TYR A 195 9.82 4.51 5.57
N ILE A 196 8.92 3.56 5.79
CA ILE A 196 8.27 2.84 4.68
C ILE A 196 7.14 3.68 4.06
N LEU A 197 6.35 4.40 4.85
CA LEU A 197 5.31 5.29 4.33
C LEU A 197 5.82 6.72 4.06
N LEU A 198 7.15 6.92 4.03
CA LEU A 198 7.83 8.18 3.71
C LEU A 198 7.41 9.37 4.60
N GLY A 199 7.05 9.11 5.86
CA GLY A 199 6.66 10.13 6.83
C GLY A 199 7.81 11.00 7.32
N ALA A 200 9.06 10.49 7.34
CA ALA A 200 10.26 11.24 7.72
C ALA A 200 10.81 12.03 6.53
N GLY A 201 10.27 13.22 6.30
CA GLY A 201 10.58 14.03 5.11
C GLY A 201 12.04 14.44 4.98
N ASP A 202 12.73 14.75 6.07
CA ASP A 202 14.16 15.09 6.12
C ASP A 202 15.04 13.91 5.70
N PHE A 203 14.80 12.72 6.27
CA PHE A 203 15.47 11.50 5.89
C PHE A 203 15.27 11.18 4.39
N ILE A 204 14.03 11.27 3.90
CA ILE A 204 13.71 11.00 2.51
C ILE A 204 14.38 12.02 1.58
N ALA A 205 14.44 13.29 1.96
CA ALA A 205 15.11 14.32 1.14
C ALA A 205 16.60 14.01 0.97
N VAL A 206 17.31 13.68 2.07
CA VAL A 206 18.74 13.32 2.02
C VAL A 206 18.95 12.03 1.23
N LEU A 207 18.08 11.03 1.44
CA LEU A 207 18.13 9.75 0.72
C LEU A 207 17.95 9.96 -0.79
N MET A 208 16.96 10.77 -1.20
CA MET A 208 16.71 11.09 -2.61
C MET A 208 17.89 11.81 -3.25
N GLU A 209 18.49 12.78 -2.55
CA GLU A 209 19.64 13.52 -3.05
C GLU A 209 20.85 12.61 -3.25
N SER A 210 21.13 11.73 -2.29
CA SER A 210 22.25 10.80 -2.35
C SER A 210 22.09 9.69 -3.39
N LEU A 211 20.86 9.18 -3.56
CA LEU A 211 20.57 8.06 -4.47
C LEU A 211 20.28 8.49 -5.91
N SER A 212 19.85 9.73 -6.17
CA SER A 212 19.34 10.16 -7.48
C SER A 212 20.30 9.84 -8.64
N SER A 213 21.58 10.15 -8.49
CA SER A 213 22.59 9.92 -9.54
C SER A 213 22.86 8.43 -9.80
N ALA A 214 22.73 7.60 -8.78
CA ALA A 214 22.87 6.15 -8.88
C ALA A 214 21.63 5.54 -9.52
N LEU A 215 20.44 5.89 -9.04
CA LEU A 215 19.17 5.33 -9.50
C LEU A 215 18.79 5.71 -10.95
N ASP A 216 19.38 6.76 -11.51
CA ASP A 216 19.20 7.12 -12.93
C ASP A 216 19.92 6.13 -13.88
N ARG A 217 20.83 5.30 -13.35
CA ARG A 217 21.54 4.28 -14.14
C ARG A 217 20.72 3.00 -14.29
N PRO A 218 21.05 2.13 -15.27
CA PRO A 218 20.43 0.82 -15.39
C PRO A 218 20.53 0.03 -14.09
N ALA A 219 19.47 -0.67 -13.73
CA ALA A 219 19.38 -1.42 -12.46
C ALA A 219 20.49 -2.47 -12.30
N ILE A 220 20.93 -3.09 -13.38
CA ILE A 220 22.02 -4.09 -13.39
C ILE A 220 23.37 -3.52 -12.89
N THR A 221 23.59 -2.21 -13.00
CA THR A 221 24.84 -1.56 -12.54
C THR A 221 24.81 -1.18 -11.07
N GLN A 222 23.72 -1.43 -10.37
CA GLN A 222 23.56 -1.10 -8.96
C GLN A 222 24.04 -2.23 -8.06
N TYR A 223 24.81 -1.87 -7.04
CA TYR A 223 25.29 -2.82 -6.04
C TYR A 223 24.62 -2.59 -4.70
N ARG A 224 24.20 -3.64 -4.02
CA ARG A 224 23.53 -3.56 -2.72
C ARG A 224 24.35 -2.78 -1.69
N HIS A 225 25.65 -3.02 -1.62
CA HIS A 225 26.53 -2.33 -0.66
C HIS A 225 26.57 -0.81 -0.88
N THR A 226 26.45 -0.35 -2.12
CA THR A 226 26.38 1.09 -2.43
C THR A 226 25.07 1.67 -1.93
N LEU A 227 23.95 0.97 -2.12
CA LEU A 227 22.64 1.41 -1.64
C LEU A 227 22.59 1.44 -0.11
N THR A 228 23.17 0.45 0.55
CA THR A 228 23.27 0.41 2.03
C THR A 228 24.14 1.56 2.54
N ALA A 229 25.26 1.86 1.90
CA ALA A 229 26.10 3.01 2.28
C ALA A 229 25.37 4.36 2.13
N GLN A 230 24.56 4.53 1.07
CA GLN A 230 23.74 5.73 0.89
C GLN A 230 22.61 5.81 1.92
N LEU A 231 22.01 4.67 2.28
CA LEU A 231 21.03 4.61 3.35
C LEU A 231 21.64 5.03 4.70
N GLU A 232 22.81 4.49 5.06
CA GLU A 232 23.54 4.91 6.27
C GLU A 232 23.89 6.40 6.25
N HIS A 233 24.31 6.93 5.11
CA HIS A 233 24.56 8.35 4.93
C HIS A 233 23.29 9.17 5.19
N ALA A 234 22.14 8.74 4.68
CA ALA A 234 20.87 9.41 4.89
C ALA A 234 20.44 9.39 6.36
N VAL A 235 20.62 8.24 7.06
CA VAL A 235 20.34 8.12 8.49
C VAL A 235 21.21 9.09 9.30
N ARG A 236 22.52 9.15 9.04
CA ARG A 236 23.47 9.99 9.80
C ARG A 236 23.26 11.49 9.59
N ASN A 237 22.74 11.90 8.43
CA ASN A 237 22.55 13.31 8.06
C ASN A 237 21.09 13.77 8.19
N SER A 238 20.24 13.01 8.88
CA SER A 238 18.85 13.36 9.16
C SER A 238 18.52 13.15 10.65
N ASN A 239 17.32 13.54 11.06
CA ASN A 239 16.84 13.29 12.42
C ASN A 239 16.71 11.79 12.76
N ALA A 240 16.74 10.92 11.75
CA ALA A 240 16.74 9.46 11.94
C ALA A 240 17.90 8.97 12.83
N GLN A 241 19.03 9.69 12.91
CA GLN A 241 20.17 9.34 13.78
C GLN A 241 19.81 9.24 15.27
N TYR A 242 18.72 9.89 15.71
CA TYR A 242 18.26 9.91 17.09
C TYR A 242 17.26 8.78 17.40
N ASP A 243 16.83 8.03 16.41
CA ASP A 243 15.94 6.90 16.61
C ASP A 243 16.68 5.73 17.27
N LEU A 244 15.91 4.80 17.85
CA LEU A 244 16.45 3.65 18.57
C LEU A 244 17.36 2.80 17.64
N PRO A 245 18.55 2.38 18.12
CA PRO A 245 19.48 1.57 17.31
C PRO A 245 18.86 0.29 16.76
N ASP A 246 17.96 -0.33 17.52
CA ASP A 246 17.26 -1.54 17.11
C ASP A 246 16.29 -1.31 15.95
N VAL A 247 15.67 -0.13 15.89
CA VAL A 247 14.83 0.30 14.77
C VAL A 247 15.69 0.49 13.51
N LEU A 248 16.82 1.20 13.63
CA LEU A 248 17.70 1.49 12.50
C LEU A 248 18.35 0.24 11.91
N ARG A 249 18.72 -0.76 12.74
CA ARG A 249 19.28 -2.04 12.28
C ARG A 249 18.30 -2.87 11.46
N ARG A 250 17.00 -2.65 11.63
CA ARG A 250 15.94 -3.38 10.92
C ARG A 250 15.60 -2.77 9.57
N LEU A 251 16.08 -1.54 9.30
CA LEU A 251 15.89 -0.86 8.03
C LEU A 251 16.99 -1.25 7.05
N ASP A 252 16.62 -1.78 5.89
CA ASP A 252 17.55 -2.22 4.84
C ASP A 252 17.10 -1.71 3.47
N ALA A 253 18.08 -1.45 2.60
CA ALA A 253 17.84 -1.08 1.22
C ALA A 253 17.95 -2.33 0.33
N ARG A 254 16.90 -2.60 -0.42
CA ARG A 254 16.84 -3.77 -1.31
C ARG A 254 16.53 -3.38 -2.75
N MET A 255 16.81 -4.31 -3.62
CA MET A 255 16.39 -4.27 -5.02
C MET A 255 15.39 -5.40 -5.24
N LEU A 256 14.29 -5.08 -5.90
CA LEU A 256 13.33 -6.06 -6.41
C LEU A 256 13.97 -6.91 -7.52
N GLU A 257 13.25 -7.93 -7.99
CA GLU A 257 13.70 -8.74 -9.11
C GLU A 257 13.98 -7.88 -10.33
N LEU A 258 15.16 -8.09 -10.94
CA LEU A 258 15.66 -7.30 -12.06
C LEU A 258 15.06 -7.82 -13.36
N THR A 259 14.34 -6.96 -14.07
CA THR A 259 13.92 -7.20 -15.45
C THR A 259 14.85 -6.47 -16.43
N HIS A 260 15.03 -7.01 -17.62
CA HIS A 260 15.90 -6.40 -18.61
C HIS A 260 15.32 -5.06 -19.08
N GLY A 261 16.06 -3.97 -18.88
CA GLY A 261 15.63 -2.63 -19.23
C GLY A 261 15.17 -1.76 -18.06
N ASP A 262 15.04 -2.31 -16.85
CA ASP A 262 14.67 -1.54 -15.67
C ASP A 262 15.78 -0.57 -15.26
N ILE A 263 15.37 0.59 -14.78
CA ILE A 263 16.26 1.57 -14.15
C ILE A 263 16.24 1.43 -12.62
N GLY A 264 17.27 1.92 -11.95
CA GLY A 264 17.39 1.80 -10.50
C GLY A 264 16.16 2.31 -9.73
N TRP A 265 15.49 3.34 -10.23
CA TRP A 265 14.26 3.90 -9.64
C TRP A 265 13.09 2.92 -9.57
N ASP A 266 12.96 2.01 -10.50
CA ASP A 266 11.82 1.10 -10.59
C ASP A 266 12.02 -0.14 -9.71
N VAL A 267 13.26 -0.43 -9.35
CA VAL A 267 13.67 -1.66 -8.63
C VAL A 267 14.03 -1.39 -7.16
N PHE A 268 14.39 -0.15 -6.83
CA PHE A 268 14.77 0.23 -5.46
C PHE A 268 13.58 0.13 -4.51
N THR A 269 13.82 -0.48 -3.35
CA THR A 269 12.85 -0.55 -2.26
C THR A 269 13.52 -0.51 -0.90
N LEU A 270 12.81 -0.01 0.11
CA LEU A 270 13.18 -0.12 1.51
C LEU A 270 12.41 -1.27 2.15
N GLU A 271 13.09 -2.06 2.95
CA GLU A 271 12.51 -3.13 3.75
C GLU A 271 12.73 -2.85 5.22
N TYR A 272 11.73 -3.16 6.02
CA TYR A 272 11.81 -3.13 7.47
C TYR A 272 11.54 -4.53 8.02
N ARG A 273 12.55 -5.11 8.70
CA ARG A 273 12.45 -6.46 9.23
C ARG A 273 11.72 -6.47 10.55
N ILE A 274 10.76 -7.36 10.66
CA ILE A 274 10.00 -7.60 11.89
C ILE A 274 10.25 -9.01 12.34
N ASP A 275 10.60 -9.18 13.63
CA ASP A 275 10.85 -10.46 14.24
C ASP A 275 9.66 -10.87 15.13
N ALA A 276 9.59 -12.17 15.44
CA ALA A 276 8.66 -12.66 16.44
C ALA A 276 8.92 -12.00 17.82
N PRO A 277 7.87 -11.68 18.59
CA PRO A 277 6.44 -11.97 18.37
C PRO A 277 5.65 -10.84 17.70
N VAL A 278 6.29 -9.77 17.24
CA VAL A 278 5.62 -8.61 16.62
C VAL A 278 5.03 -8.98 15.25
N ASP A 279 5.56 -10.04 14.61
CA ASP A 279 5.09 -10.61 13.34
C ASP A 279 3.63 -11.10 13.38
N VAL A 280 3.06 -11.30 14.57
CA VAL A 280 1.63 -11.61 14.74
C VAL A 280 0.75 -10.43 14.30
N ILE A 281 1.18 -9.19 14.56
CA ILE A 281 0.44 -7.98 14.18
C ILE A 281 0.83 -7.53 12.79
N VAL A 282 2.13 -7.52 12.50
CA VAL A 282 2.65 -7.15 11.18
C VAL A 282 3.04 -8.41 10.44
N THR A 283 2.04 -9.08 9.90
CA THR A 283 2.20 -10.33 9.16
C THR A 283 3.03 -10.12 7.89
N PRO A 284 3.60 -11.18 7.29
CA PRO A 284 4.28 -11.10 5.98
C PRO A 284 3.37 -10.54 4.88
N PHE A 285 2.07 -10.81 4.95
CA PHE A 285 1.07 -10.22 4.06
C PHE A 285 0.98 -8.69 4.25
N ALA A 286 0.91 -8.22 5.50
CA ALA A 286 0.95 -6.80 5.82
C ALA A 286 2.23 -6.15 5.26
N GLY A 287 3.38 -6.81 5.37
CA GLY A 287 4.65 -6.37 4.77
C GLY A 287 4.55 -6.15 3.26
N LYS A 288 3.90 -7.06 2.52
CA LYS A 288 3.64 -6.89 1.08
C LYS A 288 2.75 -5.67 0.78
N GLN A 289 1.75 -5.41 1.63
CA GLN A 289 0.90 -4.21 1.48
C GLN A 289 1.69 -2.91 1.72
N TYR A 290 2.53 -2.87 2.75
CA TYR A 290 3.44 -1.74 2.98
C TYR A 290 4.36 -1.50 1.79
N LEU A 291 4.92 -2.56 1.22
CA LEU A 291 5.79 -2.47 0.05
C LEU A 291 5.05 -1.93 -1.19
N LYS A 292 3.81 -2.35 -1.39
CA LYS A 292 2.94 -1.81 -2.47
C LYS A 292 2.74 -0.31 -2.33
N VAL A 293 2.45 0.16 -1.11
CA VAL A 293 2.29 1.59 -0.81
C VAL A 293 3.60 2.33 -0.98
N PHE A 294 4.72 1.78 -0.47
CA PHE A 294 6.06 2.34 -0.64
C PHE A 294 6.40 2.58 -2.11
N ASN A 295 6.26 1.58 -2.95
CA ASN A 295 6.59 1.68 -4.37
C ASN A 295 5.81 2.79 -5.09
N PHE A 296 4.56 2.98 -4.71
CA PHE A 296 3.75 4.07 -5.24
C PHE A 296 4.24 5.44 -4.75
N LEU A 297 4.43 5.60 -3.44
CA LEU A 297 4.91 6.85 -2.84
C LEU A 297 6.31 7.22 -3.34
N TRP A 298 7.18 6.23 -3.52
CA TRP A 298 8.53 6.40 -4.06
C TRP A 298 8.52 6.96 -5.48
N ARG A 299 7.62 6.43 -6.33
CA ARG A 299 7.42 6.98 -7.68
C ARG A 299 6.92 8.43 -7.65
N VAL A 300 5.98 8.75 -6.77
CA VAL A 300 5.51 10.15 -6.61
C VAL A 300 6.65 11.05 -6.15
N LYS A 301 7.46 10.62 -5.19
CA LYS A 301 8.66 11.35 -4.71
C LYS A 301 9.71 11.55 -5.81
N ARG A 302 9.93 10.55 -6.65
CA ARG A 302 10.81 10.68 -7.82
C ARG A 302 10.37 11.85 -8.72
N ILE A 303 9.08 11.96 -9.00
CA ILE A 303 8.55 13.03 -9.86
C ILE A 303 8.71 14.40 -9.19
N GLU A 304 8.38 14.50 -7.89
CA GLU A 304 8.58 15.72 -7.12
C GLU A 304 10.03 16.20 -7.20
N PHE A 305 10.98 15.29 -6.94
CA PHE A 305 12.42 15.58 -7.00
C PHE A 305 12.84 16.02 -8.40
N ALA A 306 12.43 15.29 -9.44
CA ALA A 306 12.77 15.58 -10.84
C ALA A 306 12.22 16.93 -11.29
N LEU A 307 10.93 17.20 -11.07
CA LEU A 307 10.29 18.48 -11.42
C LEU A 307 10.86 19.64 -10.61
N GLY A 308 11.12 19.45 -9.31
CA GLY A 308 11.75 20.44 -8.44
C GLY A 308 13.17 20.81 -8.90
N SER A 309 13.96 19.82 -9.33
CA SER A 309 15.29 20.03 -9.92
C SER A 309 15.20 20.83 -11.23
N THR A 310 14.28 20.44 -12.12
CA THR A 310 14.04 21.15 -13.39
C THR A 310 13.57 22.57 -13.14
N TRP A 311 12.65 22.79 -12.19
CA TRP A 311 12.17 24.12 -11.81
C TRP A 311 13.32 25.02 -11.31
N ARG A 312 14.15 24.53 -10.38
CA ARG A 312 15.32 25.26 -9.87
C ARG A 312 16.25 25.66 -11.02
N ARG A 313 16.56 24.74 -11.93
CA ARG A 313 17.42 24.98 -13.11
C ARG A 313 16.82 26.03 -14.05
N CYS A 314 15.51 25.98 -14.30
CA CYS A 314 14.83 27.00 -15.11
C CYS A 314 14.84 28.38 -14.47
N MET A 315 14.71 28.47 -13.15
CA MET A 315 14.67 29.74 -12.44
C MET A 315 16.07 30.36 -12.28
N THR A 316 17.08 29.54 -12.00
CA THR A 316 18.49 30.03 -11.93
C THR A 316 19.02 30.41 -13.30
N GLY A 317 18.72 29.62 -14.33
CA GLY A 317 19.12 29.91 -15.72
C GLY A 317 18.46 31.16 -16.31
N ALA A 318 17.26 31.52 -15.82
CA ALA A 318 16.51 32.67 -16.34
C ALA A 318 17.25 34.01 -16.26
N ARG A 319 18.12 34.19 -15.26
CA ARG A 319 18.94 35.39 -15.07
C ARG A 319 20.26 35.36 -15.85
N GLY A 320 20.69 34.22 -16.36
CA GLY A 320 21.93 34.03 -17.09
C GLY A 320 21.67 33.59 -18.54
N VAL A 321 22.00 32.34 -18.84
CA VAL A 321 21.96 31.76 -20.20
C VAL A 321 20.61 31.95 -20.89
N LEU A 322 19.50 31.67 -20.19
CA LEU A 322 18.15 31.77 -20.78
C LEU A 322 17.74 33.23 -21.05
N GLY A 323 18.21 34.19 -20.22
CA GLY A 323 17.99 35.61 -20.43
C GLY A 323 18.64 36.13 -21.70
N ALA A 324 19.88 35.71 -21.95
CA ALA A 324 20.64 36.12 -23.13
C ALA A 324 20.06 35.60 -24.46
N VAL A 325 19.30 34.47 -24.41
CA VAL A 325 18.68 33.83 -25.59
C VAL A 325 17.16 34.07 -25.65
N SER A 326 16.65 34.97 -24.78
CA SER A 326 15.19 35.17 -24.59
C SER A 326 14.44 35.59 -25.86
N GLU A 327 15.09 36.26 -26.81
CA GLU A 327 14.48 36.64 -28.09
C GLU A 327 14.00 35.44 -28.90
N LYS A 328 14.77 34.33 -28.92
CA LYS A 328 14.47 33.13 -29.73
C LYS A 328 13.57 32.13 -28.99
N VAL A 329 13.81 31.91 -27.68
CA VAL A 329 13.18 30.84 -26.89
C VAL A 329 12.38 31.35 -25.67
N GLY A 330 12.27 32.65 -25.45
CA GLY A 330 11.61 33.19 -24.26
C GLY A 330 10.14 32.87 -24.14
N ALA A 331 9.40 32.83 -25.25
CA ALA A 331 8.00 32.43 -25.27
C ALA A 331 7.81 30.95 -24.91
N ASP A 332 8.72 30.11 -25.41
CA ASP A 332 8.70 28.66 -25.15
C ASP A 332 8.99 28.36 -23.68
N TRP A 333 9.96 29.11 -23.09
CA TRP A 333 10.24 29.01 -21.65
C TRP A 333 9.11 29.50 -20.76
N LYS A 334 8.36 30.53 -21.16
CA LYS A 334 7.16 30.94 -20.41
C LYS A 334 6.12 29.83 -20.39
N LYS A 335 5.84 29.21 -21.54
CA LYS A 335 4.91 28.09 -21.65
C LYS A 335 5.40 26.87 -20.86
N ALA A 336 6.68 26.48 -21.03
CA ALA A 336 7.25 25.34 -20.34
C ALA A 336 7.20 25.48 -18.81
N ARG A 337 7.55 26.67 -18.28
CA ARG A 337 7.47 26.95 -16.84
C ARG A 337 6.04 26.89 -16.30
N ALA A 338 5.06 27.41 -17.04
CA ALA A 338 3.66 27.33 -16.62
C ALA A 338 3.19 25.87 -16.48
N VAL A 339 3.52 25.01 -17.44
CA VAL A 339 3.17 23.59 -17.39
C VAL A 339 3.94 22.84 -16.29
N VAL A 340 5.23 23.13 -16.09
CA VAL A 340 5.99 22.53 -14.97
C VAL A 340 5.37 22.92 -13.63
N ALA A 341 4.95 24.20 -13.45
CA ALA A 341 4.28 24.65 -12.23
C ALA A 341 2.92 23.93 -12.03
N GLU A 342 2.16 23.72 -13.12
CA GLU A 342 0.91 22.97 -13.10
C GLU A 342 1.14 21.51 -12.66
N MET A 343 2.18 20.84 -13.19
CA MET A 343 2.57 19.48 -12.79
C MET A 343 3.04 19.41 -11.34
N ILE A 344 3.86 20.39 -10.88
CA ILE A 344 4.30 20.48 -9.49
C ILE A 344 3.10 20.64 -8.55
N HIS A 345 2.15 21.50 -8.91
CA HIS A 345 0.93 21.67 -8.13
C HIS A 345 0.15 20.36 -8.01
N PHE A 346 -0.05 19.63 -9.11
CA PHE A 346 -0.73 18.34 -9.11
C PHE A 346 -0.03 17.34 -8.16
N VAL A 347 1.29 17.19 -8.26
CA VAL A 347 2.07 16.26 -7.43
C VAL A 347 1.99 16.65 -5.96
N ASN A 348 2.11 17.95 -5.63
CA ASN A 348 2.04 18.43 -4.25
C ASN A 348 0.67 18.18 -3.63
N GLN A 349 -0.44 18.41 -4.36
CA GLN A 349 -1.79 18.13 -3.87
C GLN A 349 -2.00 16.63 -3.65
N LEU A 350 -1.52 15.79 -4.56
CA LEU A 350 -1.58 14.33 -4.40
C LEU A 350 -0.81 13.87 -3.15
N GLN A 351 0.40 14.39 -2.94
CA GLN A 351 1.21 14.05 -1.76
C GLN A 351 0.58 14.55 -0.47
N TYR A 352 0.11 15.79 -0.46
CA TYR A 352 -0.58 16.35 0.70
C TYR A 352 -1.76 15.46 1.11
N TYR A 353 -2.60 15.10 0.16
CA TYR A 353 -3.73 14.21 0.41
C TYR A 353 -3.28 12.86 0.99
N ILE A 354 -2.32 12.19 0.35
CA ILE A 354 -1.90 10.86 0.78
C ILE A 354 -1.23 10.91 2.17
N LEU A 355 -0.33 11.86 2.42
CA LEU A 355 0.43 11.90 3.67
C LEU A 355 -0.43 12.38 4.85
N PHE A 356 -1.26 13.41 4.67
CA PHE A 356 -2.01 14.00 5.78
C PHE A 356 -3.42 13.42 5.91
N GLU A 357 -4.19 13.38 4.84
CA GLU A 357 -5.58 12.95 4.91
C GLU A 357 -5.72 11.41 4.96
N VAL A 358 -4.78 10.67 4.36
CA VAL A 358 -4.84 9.20 4.36
C VAL A 358 -3.95 8.62 5.44
N VAL A 359 -2.63 8.82 5.38
CA VAL A 359 -1.68 8.15 6.28
C VAL A 359 -1.81 8.67 7.71
N GLU A 360 -1.79 10.01 7.92
CA GLU A 360 -1.82 10.59 9.25
C GLU A 360 -3.18 10.43 9.94
N ALA A 361 -4.28 10.60 9.21
CA ALA A 361 -5.62 10.40 9.73
C ALA A 361 -5.84 8.93 10.14
N SER A 362 -5.46 7.98 9.28
CA SER A 362 -5.55 6.55 9.59
C SER A 362 -4.63 6.15 10.75
N TRP A 363 -3.44 6.75 10.87
CA TRP A 363 -2.52 6.54 11.98
C TRP A 363 -3.10 7.02 13.32
N THR A 364 -3.72 8.19 13.34
CA THR A 364 -4.37 8.74 14.52
C THR A 364 -5.50 7.82 15.00
N GLU A 365 -6.29 7.27 14.07
CA GLU A 365 -7.34 6.30 14.40
C GLU A 365 -6.75 4.98 14.94
N LEU A 366 -5.66 4.48 14.36
CA LEU A 366 -4.93 3.32 14.86
C LEU A 366 -4.46 3.57 16.30
N GLN A 367 -3.77 4.69 16.57
CA GLN A 367 -3.29 5.05 17.90
C GLN A 367 -4.43 5.14 18.92
N ARG A 368 -5.57 5.70 18.53
CA ARG A 368 -6.76 5.81 19.41
C ARG A 368 -7.28 4.44 19.81
N LYS A 369 -7.31 3.48 18.87
CA LYS A 369 -7.73 2.10 19.16
C LYS A 369 -6.74 1.36 20.04
N MET A 370 -5.44 1.51 19.78
CA MET A 370 -4.37 0.86 20.51
C MET A 370 -4.30 1.32 21.99
N ARG A 371 -4.63 2.59 22.27
CA ARG A 371 -4.63 3.16 23.64
C ARG A 371 -5.92 2.92 24.41
N ARG A 372 -6.88 2.19 23.83
CA ARG A 372 -8.16 1.90 24.48
C ARG A 372 -7.92 0.94 25.65
N GLU A 373 -8.48 1.26 26.81
CA GLU A 373 -8.46 0.34 27.97
C GLU A 373 -9.13 -1.00 27.63
N GLY A 374 -8.49 -2.10 27.98
CA GLY A 374 -8.99 -3.45 27.71
C GLY A 374 -8.80 -3.91 26.27
N CYS A 375 -7.95 -3.25 25.47
CA CYS A 375 -7.58 -3.68 24.15
C CYS A 375 -6.94 -5.08 24.18
N THR A 376 -7.36 -5.96 23.30
CA THR A 376 -6.82 -7.32 23.14
C THR A 376 -5.81 -7.37 22.00
N LEU A 377 -5.03 -8.45 21.90
CA LEU A 377 -4.13 -8.65 20.76
C LEU A 377 -4.91 -8.78 19.45
N ASP A 378 -6.06 -9.44 19.46
CA ASP A 378 -6.94 -9.56 18.30
C ASP A 378 -7.48 -8.18 17.86
N ASP A 379 -7.83 -7.29 18.81
CA ASP A 379 -8.20 -5.90 18.51
C ASP A 379 -7.05 -5.13 17.86
N LEU A 380 -5.80 -5.36 18.28
CA LEU A 380 -4.61 -4.75 17.69
C LEU A 380 -4.39 -5.25 16.26
N ILE A 381 -4.52 -6.55 16.03
CA ILE A 381 -4.40 -7.16 14.70
C ILE A 381 -5.47 -6.58 13.76
N GLN A 382 -6.72 -6.52 14.20
CA GLN A 382 -7.82 -5.95 13.42
C GLN A 382 -7.64 -4.45 13.16
N ALA A 383 -7.18 -3.71 14.17
CA ALA A 383 -6.93 -2.27 14.04
C ALA A 383 -5.82 -1.98 13.03
N HIS A 384 -4.74 -2.79 13.05
CA HIS A 384 -3.63 -2.68 12.10
C HIS A 384 -4.04 -3.11 10.67
N SER A 385 -4.79 -4.20 10.55
CA SER A 385 -5.31 -4.65 9.25
C SER A 385 -6.22 -3.59 8.62
N LYS A 386 -7.13 -3.01 9.42
CA LYS A 386 -7.98 -1.91 8.97
C LYS A 386 -7.18 -0.66 8.59
N TYR A 387 -6.11 -0.34 9.32
CA TYR A 387 -5.21 0.76 8.99
C TYR A 387 -4.61 0.59 7.59
N LEU A 388 -4.11 -0.61 7.26
CA LEU A 388 -3.55 -0.91 5.94
C LEU A 388 -4.60 -0.91 4.83
N GLU A 389 -5.78 -1.45 5.11
CA GLU A 389 -6.90 -1.43 4.18
C GLU A 389 -7.32 0.02 3.86
N ASP A 390 -7.47 0.86 4.88
CA ASP A 390 -7.82 2.26 4.71
C ASP A 390 -6.76 3.02 3.90
N ILE A 391 -5.46 2.83 4.18
CA ILE A 391 -4.37 3.43 3.40
C ILE A 391 -4.40 2.96 1.96
N THR A 392 -4.59 1.67 1.72
CA THR A 392 -4.60 1.10 0.37
C THR A 392 -5.82 1.60 -0.41
N ARG A 393 -7.00 1.61 0.20
CA ARG A 393 -8.25 2.03 -0.43
C ARG A 393 -8.29 3.53 -0.70
N LYS A 394 -8.05 4.35 0.32
CA LYS A 394 -8.07 5.82 0.22
C LYS A 394 -6.84 6.35 -0.53
N GLY A 395 -5.71 5.66 -0.46
CA GLY A 395 -4.48 5.99 -1.20
C GLY A 395 -4.51 5.67 -2.70
N LEU A 396 -5.69 5.38 -3.27
CA LEU A 396 -5.87 5.09 -4.70
C LEU A 396 -5.17 3.81 -5.18
N LEU A 397 -4.85 2.88 -4.28
CA LEU A 397 -4.17 1.61 -4.57
C LEU A 397 -5.11 0.39 -4.46
N GLY A 398 -6.36 0.62 -4.06
CA GLY A 398 -7.37 -0.42 -3.93
C GLY A 398 -7.85 -0.94 -5.28
N SER A 399 -8.38 -2.16 -5.27
CA SER A 399 -9.07 -2.76 -6.41
C SER A 399 -10.47 -2.16 -6.52
N THR A 400 -10.64 -1.15 -7.34
CA THR A 400 -11.93 -0.51 -7.63
C THR A 400 -12.33 -0.77 -9.08
N VAL A 401 -13.57 -0.39 -9.45
CA VAL A 401 -14.06 -0.46 -10.85
C VAL A 401 -13.19 0.36 -11.80
N VAL A 402 -12.54 1.40 -11.28
CA VAL A 402 -11.60 2.26 -12.01
C VAL A 402 -10.19 1.94 -11.55
N ASP A 403 -9.30 1.65 -12.47
CA ASP A 403 -7.88 1.42 -12.18
C ASP A 403 -7.14 2.76 -12.00
N PHE A 404 -7.20 3.31 -10.79
CA PHE A 404 -6.48 4.53 -10.42
C PHE A 404 -4.95 4.34 -10.44
N PRO A 405 -4.38 3.22 -9.95
CA PRO A 405 -2.94 2.97 -10.04
C PRO A 405 -2.39 3.10 -11.46
N ALA A 406 -3.05 2.50 -12.46
CA ALA A 406 -2.62 2.59 -13.84
C ALA A 406 -2.73 4.03 -14.40
N GLN A 407 -3.83 4.74 -14.09
CA GLN A 407 -4.00 6.13 -14.53
C GLN A 407 -2.91 7.05 -13.94
N LEU A 408 -2.63 6.91 -12.64
CA LEU A 408 -1.58 7.68 -11.96
C LEU A 408 -0.20 7.31 -12.51
N HIS A 409 0.09 6.02 -12.74
CA HIS A 409 1.36 5.60 -13.33
C HIS A 409 1.61 6.25 -14.69
N GLU A 410 0.60 6.25 -15.57
CA GLU A 410 0.70 6.88 -16.88
C GLU A 410 0.87 8.40 -16.80
N LEU A 411 0.20 9.08 -15.84
CA LEU A 411 0.40 10.50 -15.59
C LEU A 411 1.83 10.80 -15.11
N LEU A 412 2.32 10.04 -14.13
CA LEU A 412 3.68 10.20 -13.61
C LEU A 412 4.74 9.97 -14.69
N LYS A 413 4.56 8.95 -15.54
CA LYS A 413 5.43 8.68 -16.68
C LYS A 413 5.44 9.83 -17.70
N LEU A 414 4.27 10.38 -17.99
CA LEU A 414 4.14 11.52 -18.90
C LEU A 414 4.85 12.77 -18.35
N MET A 415 4.80 13.00 -17.03
CA MET A 415 5.53 14.11 -16.40
C MET A 415 7.06 13.96 -16.54
N LEU A 416 7.61 12.72 -16.47
CA LEU A 416 9.02 12.47 -16.74
C LEU A 416 9.37 12.75 -18.20
N HIS A 417 8.54 12.33 -19.16
CA HIS A 417 8.76 12.65 -20.57
C HIS A 417 8.72 14.17 -20.84
N TYR A 418 7.85 14.89 -20.11
CA TYR A 418 7.81 16.35 -20.20
C TYR A 418 9.08 16.97 -19.64
N ARG A 419 9.59 16.51 -18.49
CA ARG A 419 10.88 16.90 -17.94
C ARG A 419 12.00 16.72 -18.96
N ASP A 420 12.07 15.55 -19.61
CA ASP A 420 13.10 15.25 -20.63
C ASP A 420 13.00 16.19 -21.83
N ALA A 421 11.78 16.57 -22.24
CA ALA A 421 11.59 17.55 -23.30
C ALA A 421 12.03 18.97 -22.88
N VAL A 422 11.80 19.36 -21.62
CA VAL A 422 12.29 20.63 -21.05
C VAL A 422 13.81 20.63 -20.93
N ASP A 423 14.43 19.51 -20.57
CA ASP A 423 15.88 19.35 -20.54
C ASP A 423 16.49 19.46 -21.96
N GLY A 424 15.78 18.95 -22.98
CA GLY A 424 16.12 19.16 -24.38
C GLY A 424 16.09 20.64 -24.77
N LEU A 425 15.06 21.38 -24.33
CA LEU A 425 14.96 22.82 -24.56
C LEU A 425 16.08 23.58 -23.83
N TYR A 426 16.46 23.15 -22.62
CA TYR A 426 17.59 23.75 -21.89
C TYR A 426 18.92 23.53 -22.61
N SER A 427 19.19 22.30 -23.06
CA SER A 427 20.38 21.95 -23.84
C SER A 427 20.47 22.76 -25.13
N PHE A 428 19.37 22.93 -25.84
CA PHE A 428 19.27 23.78 -27.02
C PHE A 428 19.61 25.26 -26.66
N SER A 429 19.06 25.78 -25.55
CA SER A 429 19.27 27.14 -25.12
C SER A 429 20.76 27.41 -24.75
N VAL A 430 21.41 26.43 -24.12
CA VAL A 430 22.86 26.51 -23.80
C VAL A 430 23.71 26.50 -25.07
N ALA A 431 23.38 25.61 -26.02
CA ALA A 431 24.09 25.55 -27.30
C ALA A 431 23.97 26.86 -28.10
N GLU A 432 22.77 27.45 -28.14
CA GLU A 432 22.53 28.73 -28.79
C GLU A 432 23.30 29.89 -28.09
N PHE A 433 23.34 29.87 -26.76
CA PHE A 433 24.10 30.82 -25.97
C PHE A 433 25.61 30.74 -26.27
N SER A 434 26.18 29.51 -26.26
CA SER A 434 27.60 29.30 -26.61
C SER A 434 27.90 29.79 -28.02
N ARG A 435 27.05 29.49 -28.99
CA ARG A 435 27.19 29.96 -30.37
C ARG A 435 27.18 31.50 -30.49
N ARG A 436 26.29 32.17 -29.72
CA ARG A 436 26.29 33.66 -29.67
C ARG A 436 27.55 34.22 -29.06
N GLN A 437 28.08 33.60 -28.00
CA GLN A 437 29.36 33.99 -27.41
C GLN A 437 30.53 33.82 -28.39
N ASP A 438 30.60 32.70 -29.09
CA ASP A 438 31.63 32.42 -30.07
C ASP A 438 31.58 33.43 -31.22
N LYS A 439 30.37 33.75 -31.71
CA LYS A 439 30.19 34.81 -32.72
C LYS A 439 30.63 36.19 -32.18
N ALA A 440 30.28 36.55 -30.96
CA ALA A 440 30.68 37.81 -30.34
C ALA A 440 32.22 37.90 -30.17
N ALA A 441 32.84 36.81 -29.67
CA ALA A 441 34.29 36.71 -29.52
C ALA A 441 35.04 36.83 -30.89
N ALA A 442 34.50 36.16 -31.93
CA ALA A 442 35.04 36.25 -33.28
C ALA A 442 34.94 37.67 -33.84
N ILE A 443 33.82 38.37 -33.61
CA ILE A 443 33.64 39.78 -34.01
C ILE A 443 34.65 40.69 -33.27
N GLU A 444 34.79 40.50 -31.95
CA GLU A 444 35.72 41.27 -31.13
C GLU A 444 37.18 41.06 -31.56
N ALA A 445 37.60 39.82 -31.82
CA ALA A 445 38.92 39.48 -32.31
C ALA A 445 39.22 40.14 -33.69
N ARG A 446 38.25 40.16 -34.60
CA ARG A 446 38.37 40.81 -35.90
C ARG A 446 38.42 42.34 -35.78
N THR A 447 37.62 42.90 -34.88
CA THR A 447 37.63 44.33 -34.59
C THR A 447 39.00 44.77 -34.05
N LYS A 448 39.58 44.00 -33.11
CA LYS A 448 40.94 44.21 -32.60
C LYS A 448 42.00 44.06 -33.69
N ALA A 449 41.78 43.21 -34.66
CA ALA A 449 42.67 43.04 -35.84
C ALA A 449 42.47 44.11 -36.94
N GLY A 450 41.65 45.16 -36.74
CA GLY A 450 41.41 46.24 -37.69
C GLY A 450 40.62 45.86 -38.94
N LYS A 451 39.98 44.68 -38.95
CA LYS A 451 39.19 44.18 -40.11
C LYS A 451 37.70 44.52 -39.91
N TRP A 452 37.28 45.65 -40.49
CA TRP A 452 35.90 46.15 -40.39
C TRP A 452 35.02 45.61 -41.57
N GLY A 453 33.74 45.37 -41.28
CA GLY A 453 32.74 45.02 -42.29
C GLY A 453 32.75 43.55 -42.67
N VAL A 454 31.96 42.73 -41.95
CA VAL A 454 31.74 41.29 -42.28
C VAL A 454 30.28 41.05 -42.56
N SER A 455 30.00 40.45 -43.71
CA SER A 455 28.71 39.90 -44.02
C SER A 455 28.42 38.75 -43.07
N GLU A 456 27.23 38.70 -42.47
CA GLU A 456 26.75 37.63 -41.59
C GLU A 456 26.95 36.22 -42.16
N ARG A 457 26.88 36.09 -43.50
CA ARG A 457 27.14 34.84 -44.24
C ARG A 457 28.56 34.31 -44.14
N GLN A 458 29.55 35.16 -43.86
CA GLN A 458 30.97 34.74 -43.71
C GLN A 458 31.31 34.27 -42.31
N LEU A 459 30.47 34.54 -41.33
CA LEU A 459 30.60 34.05 -39.96
C LEU A 459 30.03 32.64 -39.77
N ASP A 460 29.13 32.22 -40.65
CA ASP A 460 28.55 30.87 -40.62
C ASP A 460 29.41 29.83 -41.35
N THR A 461 30.37 30.24 -42.20
CA THR A 461 31.33 29.34 -42.85
C THR A 461 32.62 29.26 -42.07
N GLY A 462 32.67 28.35 -41.08
CA GLY A 462 33.85 27.73 -40.51
C GLY A 462 35.06 28.61 -40.14
N SER A 463 35.31 28.83 -38.85
CA SER A 463 36.60 29.27 -38.31
C SER A 463 37.69 28.20 -38.56
N PRO A 464 38.84 28.50 -39.17
CA PRO A 464 39.93 27.54 -39.37
C PRO A 464 40.76 27.22 -38.12
N PHE A 465 40.32 27.66 -36.92
CA PHE A 465 41.01 27.46 -35.65
C PHE A 465 40.23 26.61 -34.60
N ALA A 466 39.49 25.61 -35.05
CA ALA A 466 38.96 24.64 -34.15
C ALA A 466 39.79 23.34 -34.22
N ALA A 467 40.88 23.29 -33.49
CA ALA A 467 41.61 22.05 -33.20
C ALA A 467 40.92 21.38 -32.00
N ALA A 468 39.98 20.49 -32.23
CA ALA A 468 39.71 19.24 -31.49
C ALA A 468 38.42 18.60 -32.03
N PRO A 469 38.35 17.27 -32.18
CA PRO A 469 37.22 16.61 -32.83
C PRO A 469 36.10 16.39 -31.80
N ALA A 470 35.21 17.33 -31.64
CA ALA A 470 33.90 17.09 -31.10
C ALA A 470 32.97 16.80 -32.28
N SER A 471 32.50 15.59 -32.34
CA SER A 471 31.52 14.99 -33.24
C SER A 471 30.86 15.92 -34.26
N LYS A 472 31.11 15.64 -35.54
CA LYS A 472 30.39 16.20 -36.68
C LYS A 472 28.88 16.08 -36.50
N LEU A 473 28.26 17.12 -35.99
CA LEU A 473 26.86 17.45 -36.22
C LEU A 473 26.90 18.80 -36.99
N VAL A 474 27.28 18.69 -38.25
CA VAL A 474 27.20 19.74 -39.26
C VAL A 474 25.77 19.89 -39.66
N GLY A 475 25.15 21.01 -39.37
CA GLY A 475 23.87 21.42 -39.93
C GLY A 475 23.71 22.91 -39.58
N GLY A 476 23.89 23.78 -40.55
CA GLY A 476 23.70 25.19 -40.39
C GLY A 476 22.30 25.56 -39.91
N SER A 477 22.09 26.83 -39.62
CA SER A 477 20.86 27.51 -39.15
C SER A 477 19.48 26.90 -39.46
N ALA A 478 19.31 26.21 -40.58
CA ALA A 478 18.09 25.51 -40.98
C ALA A 478 17.77 24.30 -40.04
N ASN A 479 18.80 23.51 -39.65
CA ASN A 479 18.58 22.34 -38.78
C ASN A 479 18.25 22.74 -37.35
N ASP A 480 18.73 23.88 -36.86
CA ASP A 480 18.45 24.35 -35.50
C ASP A 480 17.01 24.83 -35.34
N ASP A 481 16.44 25.48 -36.36
CA ASP A 481 15.03 25.90 -36.31
C ASP A 481 14.08 24.72 -36.47
N ASP A 482 14.46 23.67 -37.18
CA ASP A 482 13.72 22.40 -37.27
C ASP A 482 13.74 21.64 -35.95
N ILE A 483 14.89 21.62 -35.25
CA ILE A 483 15.01 21.02 -33.90
C ILE A 483 14.11 21.76 -32.90
N LEU A 484 14.14 23.10 -32.93
CA LEU A 484 13.29 23.92 -32.06
C LEU A 484 11.81 23.73 -32.37
N ALA A 485 11.43 23.63 -33.64
CA ALA A 485 10.07 23.35 -34.06
C ALA A 485 9.61 21.97 -33.56
N GLY A 486 10.45 20.95 -33.67
CA GLY A 486 10.19 19.60 -33.14
C GLY A 486 10.02 19.60 -31.62
N LEU A 487 10.87 20.34 -30.88
CA LEU A 487 10.73 20.49 -29.43
C LEU A 487 9.43 21.20 -29.03
N ARG A 488 9.02 22.25 -29.76
CA ARG A 488 7.74 22.95 -29.55
C ARG A 488 6.53 22.02 -29.72
N VAL A 489 6.51 21.23 -30.79
CA VAL A 489 5.44 20.27 -31.04
C VAL A 489 5.40 19.22 -29.92
N ARG A 490 6.56 18.68 -29.52
CA ARG A 490 6.64 17.68 -28.44
C ARG A 490 6.17 18.24 -27.10
N LEU A 491 6.61 19.44 -26.71
CA LEU A 491 6.16 20.09 -25.48
C LEU A 491 4.66 20.38 -25.51
N GLY A 492 4.13 20.82 -26.64
CA GLY A 492 2.68 21.04 -26.83
C GLY A 492 1.87 19.77 -26.68
N SER A 493 2.22 18.71 -27.40
CA SER A 493 1.51 17.43 -27.34
C SER A 493 1.53 16.79 -25.95
N LEU A 494 2.68 16.81 -25.26
CA LEU A 494 2.80 16.30 -23.89
C LEU A 494 1.98 17.12 -22.87
N SER A 495 1.90 18.45 -23.06
CA SER A 495 1.08 19.32 -22.19
C SER A 495 -0.42 19.05 -22.39
N GLU A 496 -0.89 18.88 -23.62
CA GLU A 496 -2.28 18.56 -23.92
C GLU A 496 -2.66 17.17 -23.43
N ASP A 497 -1.79 16.18 -23.61
CA ASP A 497 -1.97 14.83 -23.10
C ASP A 497 -2.05 14.81 -21.57
N PHE A 498 -1.22 15.60 -20.88
CA PHE A 498 -1.27 15.74 -19.43
C PHE A 498 -2.64 16.27 -18.98
N ARG A 499 -3.09 17.38 -19.53
CA ARG A 499 -4.39 17.98 -19.16
C ARG A 499 -5.56 17.05 -19.48
N ARG A 500 -5.53 16.37 -20.63
CA ARG A 500 -6.56 15.40 -21.00
C ARG A 500 -6.64 14.25 -19.97
N ARG A 501 -5.50 13.70 -19.54
CA ARG A 501 -5.46 12.62 -18.56
C ARG A 501 -5.89 13.10 -17.17
N VAL A 502 -5.49 14.30 -16.76
CA VAL A 502 -5.95 14.89 -15.50
C VAL A 502 -7.48 15.10 -15.52
N ASN A 503 -8.05 15.60 -16.62
CA ASN A 503 -9.51 15.76 -16.76
C ASN A 503 -10.25 14.42 -16.60
N VAL A 504 -9.71 13.33 -17.15
CA VAL A 504 -10.27 11.99 -16.99
C VAL A 504 -10.17 11.52 -15.54
N LEU A 505 -8.99 11.67 -14.90
CA LEU A 505 -8.76 11.28 -13.52
C LEU A 505 -9.71 12.04 -12.56
N LEU A 506 -9.82 13.34 -12.72
CA LEU A 506 -10.73 14.17 -11.91
C LEU A 506 -12.19 13.76 -12.11
N GLY A 507 -12.60 13.48 -13.35
CA GLY A 507 -13.92 12.95 -13.64
C GLY A 507 -14.18 11.63 -12.90
N ASP A 508 -13.24 10.70 -12.94
CA ASP A 508 -13.35 9.41 -12.26
C ASP A 508 -13.37 9.58 -10.73
N LEU A 509 -12.62 10.53 -10.14
CA LEU A 509 -12.59 10.83 -8.71
C LEU A 509 -13.91 11.48 -8.22
N TYR A 510 -14.50 12.41 -8.96
CA TYR A 510 -15.76 13.06 -8.58
C TYR A 510 -16.93 12.08 -8.41
N TYR A 511 -16.91 10.97 -9.14
CA TYR A 511 -17.99 9.97 -9.10
C TYR A 511 -17.72 8.81 -8.13
N GLN A 512 -16.66 8.89 -7.31
CA GLN A 512 -16.43 7.87 -6.28
C GLN A 512 -17.41 8.01 -5.11
N PRO A 513 -17.83 6.89 -4.49
CA PRO A 513 -18.69 6.92 -3.31
C PRO A 513 -17.99 7.51 -2.08
N ASP A 514 -16.67 7.40 -2.01
CA ASP A 514 -15.85 7.85 -0.88
C ASP A 514 -15.76 9.40 -0.87
N PRO A 515 -16.13 10.06 0.24
CA PRO A 515 -16.08 11.51 0.35
C PRO A 515 -14.66 12.06 0.28
N ASP A 516 -13.65 11.31 0.78
CA ASP A 516 -12.26 11.73 0.80
C ASP A 516 -11.70 11.84 -0.64
N LEU A 517 -12.08 10.91 -1.52
CA LEU A 517 -11.69 10.95 -2.93
C LEU A 517 -12.36 12.10 -3.71
N ARG A 518 -13.61 12.40 -3.39
CA ARG A 518 -14.29 13.56 -3.98
C ARG A 518 -13.67 14.87 -3.51
N TRP A 519 -13.27 14.94 -2.25
CA TRP A 519 -12.54 16.09 -1.71
C TRP A 519 -11.21 16.30 -2.44
N LEU A 520 -10.46 15.23 -2.68
CA LEU A 520 -9.22 15.29 -3.47
C LEU A 520 -9.46 15.90 -4.86
N ALA A 521 -10.51 15.45 -5.56
CA ALA A 521 -10.85 15.99 -6.87
C ALA A 521 -11.16 17.51 -6.82
N MET A 522 -11.86 17.95 -5.78
CA MET A 522 -12.17 19.37 -5.57
C MET A 522 -10.91 20.19 -5.31
N VAL A 523 -10.02 19.70 -4.45
CA VAL A 523 -8.77 20.42 -4.11
C VAL A 523 -7.82 20.49 -5.30
N MET A 524 -7.70 19.42 -6.08
CA MET A 524 -6.88 19.41 -7.29
C MET A 524 -7.37 20.40 -8.37
N ASN A 525 -8.66 20.70 -8.43
CA ASN A 525 -9.25 21.61 -9.39
C ASN A 525 -9.85 22.87 -8.72
N PHE A 526 -9.28 23.33 -7.63
CA PHE A 526 -9.81 24.47 -6.88
C PHE A 526 -9.93 25.77 -7.72
N ASN A 527 -9.07 25.92 -8.71
CA ASN A 527 -9.04 27.09 -9.60
C ASN A 527 -9.85 26.91 -10.90
N ASP A 528 -10.65 25.84 -11.02
CA ASP A 528 -11.45 25.50 -12.21
C ASP A 528 -10.68 25.54 -13.54
N VAL A 529 -9.41 25.12 -13.51
CA VAL A 529 -8.54 25.05 -14.70
C VAL A 529 -8.85 23.82 -15.53
N TYR A 530 -9.33 22.76 -14.88
CA TYR A 530 -9.59 21.46 -15.49
C TYR A 530 -11.10 21.27 -15.73
N GLU A 531 -11.43 20.65 -16.85
CA GLU A 531 -12.80 20.26 -17.21
C GLU A 531 -12.97 18.74 -17.00
N PRO A 532 -13.52 18.29 -15.85
CA PRO A 532 -13.66 16.86 -15.55
C PRO A 532 -14.55 16.16 -16.57
N VAL A 533 -14.02 15.12 -17.22
CA VAL A 533 -14.74 14.36 -18.24
C VAL A 533 -15.41 13.16 -17.59
N ARG A 534 -16.74 13.10 -17.65
CA ARG A 534 -17.49 11.92 -17.23
C ARG A 534 -17.26 10.78 -18.23
N ARG A 535 -16.57 9.71 -17.82
CA ARG A 535 -16.59 8.45 -18.59
C ARG A 535 -18.04 7.95 -18.60
N ARG A 536 -18.65 7.83 -19.78
CA ARG A 536 -19.87 7.03 -19.91
C ARG A 536 -19.49 5.62 -19.42
N ARG A 537 -20.10 5.16 -18.32
CA ARG A 537 -19.98 3.76 -17.89
C ARG A 537 -20.27 2.95 -19.14
N GLY A 538 -19.27 2.16 -19.55
CA GLY A 538 -19.33 1.40 -20.79
C GLY A 538 -20.69 0.69 -20.84
N GLY A 539 -21.46 1.00 -21.87
CA GLY A 539 -22.80 0.49 -22.02
C GLY A 539 -22.80 -1.00 -21.84
N SER A 540 -23.82 -1.49 -21.19
CA SER A 540 -24.11 -2.91 -21.02
C SER A 540 -23.72 -3.65 -22.29
N ARG A 541 -23.23 -4.89 -22.17
CA ARG A 541 -22.90 -5.76 -23.31
C ARG A 541 -23.94 -5.68 -24.45
N LYS A 542 -25.19 -5.36 -24.10
CA LYS A 542 -26.31 -5.08 -25.02
C LYS A 542 -26.17 -3.77 -25.83
N ASP A 543 -25.50 -2.73 -25.31
CA ASP A 543 -25.32 -1.48 -26.05
C ASP A 543 -24.15 -1.59 -27.05
N LYS A 544 -23.13 -2.39 -26.72
CA LYS A 544 -22.05 -2.73 -27.67
C LYS A 544 -22.54 -3.66 -28.81
N GLU A 545 -23.50 -4.52 -28.54
CA GLU A 545 -24.14 -5.34 -29.56
C GLU A 545 -25.02 -4.48 -30.48
N LYS A 546 -25.78 -3.53 -29.93
CA LYS A 546 -26.57 -2.58 -30.72
C LYS A 546 -25.74 -1.60 -31.55
N GLU A 547 -24.57 -1.20 -31.08
CA GLU A 547 -23.64 -0.38 -31.87
C GLU A 547 -23.03 -1.18 -33.01
N LYS A 548 -22.65 -2.43 -32.78
CA LYS A 548 -22.15 -3.35 -33.83
C LYS A 548 -23.24 -3.75 -34.84
N GLU A 549 -24.50 -3.84 -34.41
CA GLU A 549 -25.63 -4.04 -35.33
C GLU A 549 -25.87 -2.81 -36.20
N LYS A 550 -25.85 -1.60 -35.61
CA LYS A 550 -25.97 -0.35 -36.37
C LYS A 550 -24.80 -0.10 -37.33
N GLU A 551 -23.57 -0.48 -36.97
CA GLU A 551 -22.44 -0.43 -37.90
C GLU A 551 -22.59 -1.45 -39.05
N LYS A 552 -23.08 -2.65 -38.75
CA LYS A 552 -23.38 -3.66 -39.80
C LYS A 552 -24.54 -3.24 -40.70
N GLU A 553 -25.56 -2.56 -40.19
CA GLU A 553 -26.66 -2.01 -41.00
C GLU A 553 -26.17 -0.87 -41.89
N ARG A 554 -25.35 0.06 -41.37
CA ARG A 554 -24.73 1.12 -42.16
C ARG A 554 -23.77 0.58 -43.25
N GLY A 555 -23.03 -0.50 -42.94
CA GLY A 555 -22.19 -1.19 -43.92
C GLY A 555 -23.03 -1.81 -45.06
N LYS A 556 -24.17 -2.41 -44.74
CA LYS A 556 -25.09 -2.97 -45.73
C LYS A 556 -25.80 -1.91 -46.56
N GLU A 557 -26.16 -0.77 -45.99
CA GLU A 557 -26.75 0.36 -46.75
C GLU A 557 -25.72 1.03 -47.68
N ALA A 558 -24.42 1.01 -47.32
CA ALA A 558 -23.35 1.50 -48.20
C ALA A 558 -23.09 0.55 -49.36
N GLU A 559 -23.10 -0.77 -49.17
CA GLU A 559 -22.97 -1.77 -50.23
C GLU A 559 -24.16 -1.78 -51.19
N VAL A 560 -25.38 -1.51 -50.69
CA VAL A 560 -26.58 -1.41 -51.56
C VAL A 560 -26.58 -0.13 -52.42
N LYS A 561 -25.93 0.94 -51.95
CA LYS A 561 -25.78 2.17 -52.77
C LYS A 561 -24.70 2.04 -53.84
N ASP A 562 -23.62 1.34 -53.57
CA ASP A 562 -22.54 1.13 -54.54
C ASP A 562 -22.91 0.09 -55.60
N GLY A 563 -23.78 -0.88 -55.27
CA GLY A 563 -24.33 -1.85 -56.24
C GLY A 563 -25.44 -1.29 -57.14
N GLY A 564 -25.98 -0.08 -56.86
CA GLY A 564 -27.05 0.57 -57.64
C GLY A 564 -26.58 1.47 -58.80
N GLU A 565 -25.35 1.96 -58.76
CA GLU A 565 -24.82 2.84 -59.82
C GLU A 565 -24.11 2.06 -60.95
N GLY A 566 -23.63 0.84 -60.70
CA GLY A 566 -23.01 -0.01 -61.75
C GLY A 566 -23.98 -0.66 -62.73
N GLY A 567 -25.31 -0.61 -62.50
CA GLY A 567 -26.32 -1.27 -63.33
C GLY A 567 -26.97 -0.39 -64.40
N ARG A 568 -26.67 0.93 -64.47
CA ARG A 568 -27.29 1.84 -65.44
C ARG A 568 -26.41 2.22 -66.66
N GLU A 569 -25.13 1.94 -66.65
CA GLU A 569 -24.25 2.22 -67.78
C GLU A 569 -24.05 1.05 -68.80
N ALA A 570 -24.53 -0.15 -68.47
CA ALA A 570 -24.41 -1.31 -69.37
C ALA A 570 -25.62 -1.52 -70.34
N GLY A 571 -26.67 -0.68 -70.20
CA GLY A 571 -27.91 -0.81 -70.99
C GLY A 571 -28.00 0.04 -72.25
N GLU A 572 -27.05 0.94 -72.55
CA GLU A 572 -27.17 1.95 -73.64
C GLU A 572 -26.18 1.76 -74.84
N LYS A 573 -25.48 0.64 -74.90
CA LYS A 573 -24.57 0.31 -76.04
C LYS A 573 -24.94 -0.95 -76.83
N ALA A 574 -26.21 -1.35 -76.84
CA ALA A 574 -26.70 -2.46 -77.64
C ALA A 574 -27.99 -2.13 -78.41
N LYS A 575 -28.09 -0.93 -79.02
CA LYS A 575 -29.04 -0.61 -80.08
C LYS A 575 -28.55 0.62 -80.80
N THR A 576 -27.62 0.42 -81.75
CA THR A 576 -27.50 1.03 -83.04
C THR A 576 -26.49 0.22 -83.82
#